data_410a9ff56762385848c95a1b3f14f21f
#
_entry.id   410a9ff56762385848c95a1b3f14f21f
#
_cell.length_a   1.000
_cell.length_b   1.000
_cell.length_c   1.000
_cell.angle_alpha   90.00
_cell.angle_beta   90.00
_cell.angle_gamma   90.00
#
_symmetry.space_group_name_H-M   'P 1'
#
loop_
_entity.id
_entity.type
_entity.pdbx_description
1 polymer ?
#
loop_
_entity_poly.entity_id
_entity_poly.type
_entity_poly.pdbx_seq_one_letter_code
_entity_poly.pdbx_strand_id
1 'polypeptide(L)'
;MSEAATIVVEYDLSDPPEKVWRALTEPELLARWLMPNDIKAELGHRFTFRTQPIGDWDGVVECEVLECDKPRRFSYSWRGGSRDLAKYGQYLDTVATWTLTPTASGGTTLRLEHSGFAPDSFAYQAMGQGWRGKVAARITQVLAQAA
;
A
#
# COMPACT_ATOMS: atom_id res chain seq x y z
N MET A 1 12.28 -19.89 16.16
CA MET A 1 11.03 -19.26 15.73
C MET A 1 11.36 -17.96 15.01
N SER A 2 10.98 -17.88 13.77
CA SER A 2 11.28 -16.66 13.00
C SER A 2 10.17 -15.62 13.21
N GLU A 3 10.59 -14.38 13.40
CA GLU A 3 9.67 -13.28 13.51
C GLU A 3 9.14 -12.89 12.12
N ALA A 4 7.96 -12.29 12.09
CA ALA A 4 7.42 -11.77 10.83
C ALA A 4 8.32 -10.65 10.31
N ALA A 5 8.49 -10.61 8.99
CA ALA A 5 9.30 -9.58 8.33
C ALA A 5 8.45 -8.37 7.98
N THR A 6 9.07 -7.20 8.00
CA THR A 6 8.43 -5.93 7.64
C THR A 6 9.20 -5.27 6.50
N ILE A 7 8.47 -4.88 5.47
CA ILE A 7 9.03 -4.05 4.39
C ILE A 7 8.90 -2.60 4.84
N VAL A 8 10.00 -1.85 4.83
CA VAL A 8 10.01 -0.43 5.17
C VAL A 8 10.59 0.34 4.00
N VAL A 9 9.83 1.30 3.48
CA VAL A 9 10.28 2.15 2.38
C VAL A 9 9.87 3.59 2.69
N GLU A 10 10.75 4.55 2.41
CA GLU A 10 10.44 5.97 2.53
C GLU A 10 10.53 6.63 1.17
N TYR A 11 9.56 7.48 0.88
CA TYR A 11 9.51 8.24 -0.35
C TYR A 11 9.52 9.74 -0.03
N ASP A 12 10.38 10.48 -0.73
CA ASP A 12 10.41 11.95 -0.59
C ASP A 12 9.55 12.55 -1.69
N LEU A 13 8.48 13.22 -1.30
CA LEU A 13 7.52 13.81 -2.22
C LEU A 13 7.50 15.33 -2.04
N SER A 14 7.39 16.06 -3.15
CA SER A 14 7.33 17.52 -3.08
C SER A 14 5.95 18.07 -2.74
N ASP A 15 4.92 17.22 -2.84
CA ASP A 15 3.55 17.63 -2.51
C ASP A 15 3.31 17.63 -0.99
N PRO A 16 2.44 18.52 -0.47
CA PRO A 16 2.18 18.56 0.97
C PRO A 16 1.37 17.33 1.44
N PRO A 17 1.40 17.03 2.75
CA PRO A 17 0.73 15.84 3.28
C PRO A 17 -0.75 15.72 2.93
N GLU A 18 -1.48 16.82 2.92
CA GLU A 18 -2.91 16.78 2.57
C GLU A 18 -3.14 16.29 1.16
N LYS A 19 -2.27 16.69 0.23
CA LYS A 19 -2.36 16.28 -1.16
C LYS A 19 -1.92 14.82 -1.33
N VAL A 20 -0.86 14.41 -0.65
CA VAL A 20 -0.42 13.01 -0.64
C VAL A 20 -1.49 12.11 -0.03
N TRP A 21 -2.16 12.55 1.02
CA TRP A 21 -3.27 11.83 1.62
C TRP A 21 -4.35 11.48 0.59
N ARG A 22 -4.66 12.41 -0.30
CA ARG A 22 -5.63 12.15 -1.36
C ARG A 22 -5.21 10.99 -2.27
N ALA A 23 -3.93 10.92 -2.62
CA ALA A 23 -3.42 9.84 -3.47
C ALA A 23 -3.56 8.46 -2.80
N LEU A 24 -3.60 8.41 -1.46
CA LEU A 24 -3.72 7.18 -0.70
C LEU A 24 -5.18 6.79 -0.41
N THR A 25 -6.11 7.75 -0.44
CA THR A 25 -7.46 7.54 0.09
C THR A 25 -8.59 7.80 -0.89
N GLU A 26 -8.33 8.48 -2.01
CA GLU A 26 -9.33 8.67 -3.05
C GLU A 26 -9.23 7.53 -4.06
N PRO A 27 -10.33 6.78 -4.29
CA PRO A 27 -10.26 5.60 -5.14
C PRO A 27 -9.71 5.86 -6.53
N GLU A 28 -10.09 6.96 -7.15
CA GLU A 28 -9.64 7.29 -8.50
C GLU A 28 -8.13 7.54 -8.55
N LEU A 29 -7.60 8.27 -7.56
CA LEU A 29 -6.18 8.59 -7.53
C LEU A 29 -5.37 7.35 -7.17
N LEU A 30 -5.82 6.59 -6.18
CA LEU A 30 -5.14 5.37 -5.77
C LEU A 30 -5.10 4.34 -6.90
N ALA A 31 -6.18 4.24 -7.68
CA ALA A 31 -6.23 3.31 -8.82
C ALA A 31 -5.21 3.65 -9.90
N ARG A 32 -4.85 4.93 -10.05
CA ARG A 32 -3.92 5.36 -11.10
C ARG A 32 -2.47 4.94 -10.82
N TRP A 33 -2.11 4.78 -9.55
CA TRP A 33 -0.72 4.40 -9.25
C TRP A 33 -0.60 3.02 -8.62
N LEU A 34 -1.68 2.43 -8.17
CA LEU A 34 -1.63 1.12 -7.52
C LEU A 34 -2.57 0.11 -8.22
N MET A 35 -3.84 0.07 -7.86
CA MET A 35 -4.81 -0.88 -8.43
C MET A 35 -6.22 -0.32 -8.30
N PRO A 36 -7.16 -0.74 -9.18
CA PRO A 36 -8.57 -0.45 -8.97
C PRO A 36 -9.03 -0.88 -7.58
N ASN A 37 -9.88 -0.06 -6.95
CA ASN A 37 -10.25 -0.26 -5.55
C ASN A 37 -11.55 0.48 -5.23
N ASP A 38 -12.09 0.17 -4.06
CA ASP A 38 -13.26 0.86 -3.50
C ASP A 38 -12.96 1.40 -2.10
N ILE A 39 -11.77 1.96 -1.93
CA ILE A 39 -11.28 2.49 -0.65
C ILE A 39 -12.14 3.66 -0.14
N LYS A 40 -12.21 3.80 1.17
CA LYS A 40 -12.80 4.94 1.84
C LYS A 40 -12.05 5.18 3.13
N ALA A 41 -11.71 6.44 3.41
CA ALA A 41 -10.92 6.79 4.58
C ALA A 41 -11.81 6.84 5.83
N GLU A 42 -12.31 5.69 6.23
CA GLU A 42 -13.13 5.51 7.43
C GLU A 42 -12.65 4.30 8.20
N LEU A 43 -12.50 4.44 9.51
CA LEU A 43 -12.09 3.34 10.38
C LEU A 43 -13.09 2.19 10.26
N GLY A 44 -12.58 0.98 10.07
CA GLY A 44 -13.41 -0.22 9.94
C GLY A 44 -14.00 -0.45 8.55
N HIS A 45 -13.80 0.48 7.61
CA HIS A 45 -14.31 0.29 6.25
C HIS A 45 -13.58 -0.88 5.58
N ARG A 46 -14.33 -1.79 4.98
CA ARG A 46 -13.77 -2.91 4.22
C ARG A 46 -13.78 -2.57 2.75
N PHE A 47 -12.67 -2.84 2.08
CA PHE A 47 -12.51 -2.55 0.67
C PHE A 47 -11.64 -3.61 0.02
N THR A 48 -11.53 -3.56 -1.31
CA THR A 48 -10.69 -4.49 -2.07
C THR A 48 -9.83 -3.73 -3.07
N PHE A 49 -8.64 -4.27 -3.33
CA PHE A 49 -7.89 -3.99 -4.55
C PHE A 49 -8.13 -5.14 -5.52
N ARG A 50 -8.20 -4.84 -6.80
CA ARG A 50 -8.46 -5.85 -7.83
C ARG A 50 -7.48 -5.73 -8.97
N THR A 51 -6.91 -6.87 -9.36
CA THR A 51 -6.02 -6.95 -10.51
C THR A 51 -6.35 -8.20 -11.30
N GLN A 52 -5.58 -8.48 -12.34
CA GLN A 52 -5.81 -9.68 -13.15
C GLN A 52 -5.55 -10.93 -12.32
N PRO A 53 -6.43 -11.95 -12.42
CA PRO A 53 -6.17 -13.24 -11.74
C PRO A 53 -4.85 -13.85 -12.21
N ILE A 54 -4.14 -14.47 -11.27
CA ILE A 54 -2.84 -15.10 -11.54
C ILE A 54 -2.84 -16.48 -10.89
N GLY A 55 -2.70 -17.51 -11.69
CA GLY A 55 -2.73 -18.89 -11.17
C GLY A 55 -4.05 -19.19 -10.51
N ASP A 56 -4.03 -19.66 -9.25
CA ASP A 56 -5.23 -19.94 -8.47
C ASP A 56 -5.68 -18.73 -7.63
N TRP A 57 -4.98 -17.61 -7.75
CA TRP A 57 -5.37 -16.37 -7.10
C TRP A 57 -6.37 -15.61 -7.97
N ASP A 58 -7.48 -15.19 -7.37
CA ASP A 58 -8.56 -14.50 -8.08
C ASP A 58 -8.28 -13.02 -8.38
N GLY A 59 -7.10 -12.51 -8.03
CA GLY A 59 -6.73 -11.12 -8.27
C GLY A 59 -7.31 -10.13 -7.27
N VAL A 60 -7.86 -10.60 -6.16
CA VAL A 60 -8.50 -9.74 -5.16
C VAL A 60 -7.65 -9.68 -3.90
N VAL A 61 -7.40 -8.44 -3.42
CA VAL A 61 -6.79 -8.20 -2.11
C VAL A 61 -7.89 -7.64 -1.20
N GLU A 62 -8.16 -8.31 -0.10
CA GLU A 62 -9.19 -7.90 0.85
C GLU A 62 -8.56 -7.07 1.97
N CYS A 63 -9.14 -5.91 2.24
CA CYS A 63 -8.60 -4.94 3.17
C CYS A 63 -9.64 -4.42 4.14
N GLU A 64 -9.16 -3.95 5.29
CA GLU A 64 -10.00 -3.26 6.28
C GLU A 64 -9.18 -2.11 6.86
N VAL A 65 -9.75 -0.93 6.97
CA VAL A 65 -9.07 0.24 7.55
C VAL A 65 -8.93 0.06 9.05
N LEU A 66 -7.68 0.03 9.52
CA LEU A 66 -7.34 -0.21 10.93
C LEU A 66 -7.00 1.08 11.66
N GLU A 67 -6.42 2.07 10.99
CA GLU A 67 -6.13 3.39 11.53
C GLU A 67 -6.43 4.45 10.48
N CYS A 68 -6.98 5.58 10.90
CA CYS A 68 -7.25 6.69 10.00
C CYS A 68 -7.11 8.00 10.78
N ASP A 69 -5.93 8.61 10.68
CA ASP A 69 -5.61 9.90 11.31
C ASP A 69 -5.11 10.86 10.23
N LYS A 70 -6.05 11.53 9.61
CA LYS A 70 -5.78 12.44 8.48
C LYS A 70 -5.02 13.69 8.94
N PRO A 71 -4.00 14.12 8.25
CA PRO A 71 -3.32 13.55 7.09
C PRO A 71 -2.01 12.86 7.47
N ARG A 72 -1.92 12.23 8.63
CA ARG A 72 -0.66 11.75 9.20
C ARG A 72 -0.47 10.26 9.15
N ARG A 73 -1.54 9.48 9.33
CA ARG A 73 -1.37 8.04 9.44
C ARG A 73 -2.60 7.29 8.92
N PHE A 74 -2.36 6.28 8.09
CA PHE A 74 -3.41 5.47 7.49
C PHE A 74 -2.93 4.03 7.41
N SER A 75 -3.70 3.12 7.97
CA SER A 75 -3.31 1.70 8.04
C SER A 75 -4.49 0.83 7.66
N TYR A 76 -4.21 -0.25 6.92
CA TYR A 76 -5.22 -1.22 6.56
C TYR A 76 -4.62 -2.62 6.45
N SER A 77 -5.45 -3.63 6.68
CA SER A 77 -5.05 -5.01 6.46
C SER A 77 -4.93 -5.28 4.96
N TRP A 78 -4.08 -6.24 4.61
CA TRP A 78 -3.82 -6.62 3.22
C TRP A 78 -3.84 -8.14 3.19
N ARG A 79 -4.94 -8.71 2.71
CA ARG A 79 -5.14 -10.16 2.70
C ARG A 79 -5.44 -10.63 1.30
N GLY A 80 -4.82 -11.73 0.91
CA GLY A 80 -5.05 -12.33 -0.40
C GLY A 80 -3.82 -13.01 -0.91
N GLY A 81 -3.93 -13.52 -2.13
CA GLY A 81 -2.85 -14.22 -2.79
C GLY A 81 -3.19 -15.66 -3.06
N SER A 82 -2.24 -16.39 -3.61
CA SER A 82 -2.40 -17.80 -3.95
C SER A 82 -2.32 -18.67 -2.70
N ARG A 83 -3.17 -19.67 -2.64
CA ARG A 83 -3.05 -20.73 -1.63
C ARG A 83 -2.06 -21.81 -2.07
N ASP A 84 -1.60 -21.74 -3.30
CA ASP A 84 -0.57 -22.63 -3.82
C ASP A 84 0.81 -22.02 -3.52
N LEU A 85 1.40 -22.48 -2.42
CA LEU A 85 2.67 -21.95 -1.92
C LEU A 85 3.82 -22.15 -2.92
N ALA A 86 3.69 -23.09 -3.84
CA ALA A 86 4.75 -23.36 -4.81
C ALA A 86 4.80 -22.35 -5.94
N LYS A 87 3.73 -21.60 -6.18
CA LYS A 87 3.65 -20.70 -7.33
C LYS A 87 3.79 -19.23 -7.00
N TYR A 88 2.95 -18.69 -6.14
CA TYR A 88 2.91 -17.25 -5.88
C TYR A 88 3.20 -16.94 -4.42
N GLY A 89 4.05 -17.75 -3.84
CA GLY A 89 4.41 -17.61 -2.46
C GLY A 89 3.34 -18.15 -1.56
N GLN A 90 2.42 -17.33 -1.15
CA GLN A 90 1.46 -17.79 -0.15
C GLN A 90 0.33 -16.79 0.00
N TYR A 91 -0.72 -17.23 0.68
CA TYR A 91 -1.80 -16.35 1.07
C TYR A 91 -1.26 -15.34 2.09
N LEU A 92 -1.47 -14.06 1.79
CA LEU A 92 -0.97 -12.99 2.65
C LEU A 92 -2.02 -12.58 3.69
N ASP A 93 -1.57 -12.37 4.91
CA ASP A 93 -2.35 -11.77 5.98
C ASP A 93 -1.44 -10.74 6.64
N THR A 94 -1.41 -9.56 6.06
CA THR A 94 -0.43 -8.52 6.39
C THR A 94 -1.11 -7.20 6.69
N VAL A 95 -0.32 -6.21 7.10
CA VAL A 95 -0.81 -4.86 7.39
C VAL A 95 0.09 -3.85 6.71
N ALA A 96 -0.52 -2.93 5.96
CA ALA A 96 0.18 -1.81 5.33
C ALA A 96 -0.12 -0.54 6.13
N THR A 97 0.93 0.16 6.56
CA THR A 97 0.81 1.39 7.34
C THR A 97 1.55 2.51 6.63
N TRP A 98 0.83 3.59 6.35
CA TRP A 98 1.38 4.79 5.74
C TRP A 98 1.49 5.89 6.78
N THR A 99 2.68 6.49 6.89
CA THR A 99 2.92 7.63 7.77
C THR A 99 3.41 8.81 6.94
N LEU A 100 2.74 9.95 7.07
CA LEU A 100 3.04 11.16 6.31
C LEU A 100 3.62 12.20 7.26
N THR A 101 4.85 12.61 6.99
CA THR A 101 5.54 13.62 7.81
C THR A 101 5.86 14.83 6.92
N PRO A 102 5.42 16.04 7.31
CA PRO A 102 5.75 17.23 6.54
C PRO A 102 7.25 17.51 6.58
N THR A 103 7.79 17.99 5.46
CA THR A 103 9.19 18.38 5.38
C THR A 103 9.33 19.90 5.48
N ALA A 104 10.56 20.37 5.77
CA ALA A 104 10.84 21.80 5.87
C ALA A 104 10.56 22.54 4.56
N SER A 105 10.63 21.86 3.43
CA SER A 105 10.38 22.47 2.11
C SER A 105 8.91 22.47 1.70
N GLY A 106 8.01 22.00 2.56
CA GLY A 106 6.58 21.96 2.27
C GLY A 106 6.12 20.69 1.58
N GLY A 107 6.98 19.70 1.47
CA GLY A 107 6.65 18.40 0.91
C GLY A 107 6.30 17.37 1.99
N THR A 108 6.45 16.10 1.65
CA THR A 108 6.10 14.99 2.53
C THR A 108 7.16 13.90 2.47
N THR A 109 7.58 13.40 3.63
CA THR A 109 8.21 12.08 3.71
C THR A 109 7.08 11.08 3.94
N LEU A 110 6.87 10.21 2.95
CA LEU A 110 5.86 9.16 3.03
C LEU A 110 6.56 7.85 3.37
N ARG A 111 6.22 7.30 4.55
CA ARG A 111 6.81 6.04 5.01
C ARG A 111 5.78 4.93 4.91
N LEU A 112 6.17 3.84 4.28
CA LEU A 112 5.37 2.61 4.24
C LEU A 112 6.03 1.57 5.13
N GLU A 113 5.22 0.96 5.99
CA GLU A 113 5.59 -0.23 6.74
C GLU A 113 4.58 -1.32 6.41
N HIS A 114 5.01 -2.34 5.66
CA HIS A 114 4.15 -3.45 5.27
C HIS A 114 4.64 -4.68 6.04
N SER A 115 3.90 -5.07 7.06
CA SER A 115 4.32 -6.06 8.05
C SER A 115 3.51 -7.34 7.98
N GLY A 116 4.06 -8.42 8.55
CA GLY A 116 3.36 -9.70 8.64
C GLY A 116 3.80 -10.72 7.60
N PHE A 117 4.89 -10.46 6.89
CA PHE A 117 5.41 -11.41 5.90
C PHE A 117 6.21 -12.53 6.56
N ALA A 118 6.15 -13.71 6.00
CA ALA A 118 7.10 -14.76 6.36
C ALA A 118 8.48 -14.35 5.85
N PRO A 119 9.54 -14.38 6.70
CA PRO A 119 10.91 -14.09 6.25
C PRO A 119 11.28 -15.03 5.10
N ASP A 120 12.05 -14.53 4.15
CA ASP A 120 12.53 -15.30 3.00
C ASP A 120 11.43 -15.81 2.06
N SER A 121 10.19 -15.36 2.23
CA SER A 121 9.12 -15.75 1.32
C SER A 121 9.23 -15.03 -0.01
N PHE A 122 8.73 -15.65 -1.07
CA PHE A 122 8.65 -15.02 -2.38
C PHE A 122 7.84 -13.72 -2.31
N ALA A 123 6.73 -13.74 -1.58
CA ALA A 123 5.87 -12.56 -1.44
C ALA A 123 6.61 -11.40 -0.78
N TYR A 124 7.41 -11.67 0.25
CA TYR A 124 8.19 -10.62 0.91
C TYR A 124 9.16 -9.95 -0.06
N GLN A 125 9.87 -10.75 -0.86
CA GLN A 125 10.83 -10.23 -1.83
C GLN A 125 10.13 -9.47 -2.97
N ALA A 126 9.08 -10.04 -3.53
CA ALA A 126 8.35 -9.44 -4.65
C ALA A 126 7.68 -8.13 -4.26
N MET A 127 7.01 -8.10 -3.11
CA MET A 127 6.35 -6.88 -2.62
C MET A 127 7.39 -5.81 -2.26
N GLY A 128 8.52 -6.22 -1.67
CA GLY A 128 9.59 -5.28 -1.36
C GLY A 128 10.14 -4.60 -2.60
N GLN A 129 10.36 -5.35 -3.66
CA GLN A 129 10.81 -4.79 -4.92
C GLN A 129 9.75 -3.84 -5.52
N GLY A 130 8.48 -4.22 -5.46
CA GLY A 130 7.39 -3.40 -5.95
C GLY A 130 7.29 -2.07 -5.21
N TRP A 131 7.34 -2.10 -3.88
CA TRP A 131 7.27 -0.88 -3.08
C TRP A 131 8.50 0.02 -3.27
N ARG A 132 9.67 -0.55 -3.52
CA ARG A 132 10.91 0.22 -3.76
C ARG A 132 11.04 0.71 -5.20
N GLY A 133 10.13 0.34 -6.09
CA GLY A 133 10.18 0.71 -7.49
C GLY A 133 9.77 2.15 -7.75
N LYS A 134 8.89 2.37 -8.70
CA LYS A 134 8.55 3.71 -9.18
C LYS A 134 7.35 4.34 -8.44
N VAL A 135 7.12 3.97 -7.19
CA VAL A 135 5.94 4.43 -6.44
C VAL A 135 5.95 5.95 -6.26
N ALA A 136 7.08 6.52 -5.83
CA ALA A 136 7.19 7.96 -5.62
C ALA A 136 6.92 8.73 -6.91
N ALA A 137 7.51 8.30 -8.02
CA ALA A 137 7.30 8.94 -9.32
C ALA A 137 5.84 8.83 -9.78
N ARG A 138 5.22 7.68 -9.57
CA ARG A 138 3.82 7.47 -9.94
C ARG A 138 2.87 8.36 -9.13
N ILE A 139 3.08 8.45 -7.83
CA ILE A 139 2.27 9.31 -6.96
C ILE A 139 2.42 10.76 -7.39
N THR A 140 3.65 11.22 -7.60
CA THR A 140 3.92 12.58 -8.03
C THR A 140 3.22 12.90 -9.35
N GLN A 141 3.27 11.98 -10.31
CA GLN A 141 2.63 12.16 -11.61
C GLN A 141 1.10 12.25 -11.47
N VAL A 142 0.51 11.39 -10.66
CA VAL A 142 -0.94 11.40 -10.41
C VAL A 142 -1.36 12.72 -9.78
N LEU A 143 -0.62 13.20 -8.79
CA LEU A 143 -0.93 14.44 -8.10
C LEU A 143 -0.72 15.67 -8.99
N ALA A 144 0.22 15.62 -9.92
CA ALA A 144 0.42 16.70 -10.88
C ALA A 144 -0.77 16.83 -11.85
N GLN A 145 -1.51 15.75 -12.09
CA GLN A 145 -2.67 15.73 -12.97
C GLN A 145 -3.99 15.95 -12.21
N ALA A 146 -3.96 15.83 -10.87
CA ALA A 146 -5.15 16.02 -10.06
C ALA A 146 -5.39 17.51 -9.82
N ALA A 147 -6.65 17.91 -9.96
CA ALA A 147 -7.03 19.30 -9.70
C ALA A 147 -7.20 19.56 -8.21
#